data_3db8b0fdedc4d6585e31b23c2f4cc297
#
_entry.id   3db8b0fdedc4d6585e31b23c2f4cc297
#
_cell.length_a   1.000
_cell.length_b   1.000
_cell.length_c   1.000
_cell.angle_alpha   90.00
_cell.angle_beta   90.00
_cell.angle_gamma   90.00
#
_symmetry.space_group_name_H-M   'P 1'
#
loop_
_entity.id
_entity.type
_entity.pdbx_description
1 polymer ?
#
loop_
_entity_poly.entity_id
_entity_poly.type
_entity_poly.pdbx_seq_one_letter_code
_entity_poly.pdbx_strand_id
1 'polypeptide(L)'
;GTGGMITKILAAKRAAGSGASTVIAWGREKDVLLRLTRGESIGTLLVANTHKMQARKQWIADHLQLRGSVTVDAGAVSKLRDEGKSLLPIGMITVEGDFSRGEVIAVRDENGVEIARGLASYASAEARLLCRKSSSEIEALLGYSAGPEMMHRDNMVVAGH
;
A
#
# COMPACT_ATOMS: atom_id res chain seq x y z
N GLY A 1 33.08 7.57 9.17
CA GLY A 1 31.64 7.57 9.40
C GLY A 1 31.32 7.91 10.83
N THR A 2 30.58 8.98 11.05
CA THR A 2 30.18 9.48 12.38
C THR A 2 29.04 8.68 13.04
N GLY A 3 28.54 7.61 12.40
CA GLY A 3 27.46 6.78 12.92
C GLY A 3 27.96 5.51 13.61
N GLY A 4 27.76 5.43 14.93
CA GLY A 4 28.08 4.24 15.73
C GLY A 4 27.07 3.09 15.53
N MET A 5 27.18 2.02 16.32
CA MET A 5 26.27 0.87 16.30
C MET A 5 24.81 1.26 16.54
N ILE A 6 24.58 2.29 17.38
CA ILE A 6 23.23 2.80 17.69
C ILE A 6 22.50 3.25 16.43
N THR A 7 23.17 3.97 15.52
CA THR A 7 22.54 4.44 14.26
C THR A 7 22.18 3.29 13.33
N LYS A 8 22.98 2.22 13.31
CA LYS A 8 22.67 1.00 12.54
C LYS A 8 21.46 0.28 13.12
N ILE A 9 21.36 0.17 14.44
CA ILE A 9 20.21 -0.44 15.12
C ILE A 9 18.93 0.38 14.88
N LEU A 10 19.01 1.72 14.93
CA LEU A 10 17.87 2.59 14.63
C LEU A 10 17.43 2.46 13.17
N ALA A 11 18.37 2.37 12.23
CA ALA A 11 18.06 2.12 10.83
C ALA A 11 17.38 0.75 10.64
N ALA A 12 17.90 -0.29 11.30
CA ALA A 12 17.31 -1.63 11.27
C ALA A 12 15.90 -1.67 11.88
N LYS A 13 15.65 -0.92 12.97
CA LYS A 13 14.30 -0.78 13.54
C LYS A 13 13.33 -0.15 12.55
N ARG A 14 13.75 0.89 11.81
CA ARG A 14 12.92 1.50 10.76
C ARG A 14 12.64 0.52 9.62
N ALA A 15 13.66 -0.23 9.17
CA ALA A 15 13.51 -1.27 8.16
C ALA A 15 12.57 -2.38 8.63
N ALA A 16 12.66 -2.80 9.89
CA ALA A 16 11.76 -3.79 10.50
C ALA A 16 10.30 -3.32 10.51
N GLY A 17 10.04 -2.02 10.71
CA GLY A 17 8.72 -1.42 10.58
C GLY A 17 8.11 -1.60 9.19
N SER A 18 8.93 -1.72 8.15
CA SER A 18 8.52 -2.05 6.76
C SER A 18 8.57 -3.55 6.44
N GLY A 19 8.74 -4.40 7.45
CA GLY A 19 8.81 -5.85 7.27
C GLY A 19 10.14 -6.35 6.65
N ALA A 20 11.19 -5.52 6.64
CA ALA A 20 12.49 -5.88 6.11
C ALA A 20 13.46 -6.26 7.23
N SER A 21 14.02 -7.48 7.15
CA SER A 21 15.13 -7.89 7.99
C SER A 21 16.44 -7.20 7.56
N THR A 22 17.32 -6.94 8.50
CA THR A 22 18.59 -6.23 8.26
C THR A 22 19.77 -7.08 8.71
N VAL A 23 20.78 -7.21 7.85
CA VAL A 23 22.07 -7.80 8.24
C VAL A 23 23.08 -6.70 8.50
N ILE A 24 23.73 -6.73 9.67
CA ILE A 24 24.88 -5.89 9.99
C ILE A 24 26.14 -6.76 9.86
N ALA A 25 26.97 -6.46 8.88
CA ALA A 25 28.22 -7.18 8.63
C ALA A 25 29.40 -6.21 8.55
N TRP A 26 30.63 -6.75 8.70
CA TRP A 26 31.83 -5.96 8.58
C TRP A 26 32.11 -5.64 7.10
N GLY A 27 32.11 -4.33 6.76
CA GLY A 27 32.19 -3.88 5.36
C GLY A 27 33.56 -4.09 4.68
N ARG A 28 34.61 -4.49 5.44
CA ARG A 28 35.92 -4.87 4.88
C ARG A 28 36.08 -6.36 4.67
N GLU A 29 35.08 -7.16 5.01
CA GLU A 29 35.05 -8.59 4.71
C GLU A 29 35.05 -8.78 3.18
N LYS A 30 35.94 -9.68 2.69
CA LYS A 30 36.06 -9.93 1.25
C LYS A 30 34.75 -10.51 0.71
N ASP A 31 34.26 -9.92 -0.36
CA ASP A 31 33.04 -10.33 -1.09
C ASP A 31 31.79 -10.46 -0.19
N VAL A 32 31.71 -9.67 0.91
CA VAL A 32 30.67 -9.79 1.94
C VAL A 32 29.25 -9.80 1.35
N LEU A 33 28.93 -8.93 0.39
CA LEU A 33 27.61 -8.88 -0.24
C LEU A 33 27.30 -10.16 -1.04
N LEU A 34 28.26 -10.65 -1.82
CA LEU A 34 28.10 -11.88 -2.60
C LEU A 34 27.92 -13.11 -1.70
N ARG A 35 28.65 -13.15 -0.60
CA ARG A 35 28.57 -14.24 0.38
C ARG A 35 27.21 -14.21 1.11
N LEU A 36 26.71 -13.03 1.48
CA LEU A 36 25.38 -12.86 2.06
C LEU A 36 24.28 -13.29 1.09
N THR A 37 24.38 -12.94 -0.20
CA THR A 37 23.39 -13.38 -1.20
C THR A 37 23.37 -14.88 -1.44
N ARG A 38 24.47 -15.58 -1.14
CA ARG A 38 24.58 -17.05 -1.15
C ARG A 38 24.07 -17.72 0.14
N GLY A 39 23.58 -16.91 1.10
CA GLY A 39 23.06 -17.42 2.36
C GLY A 39 24.12 -17.73 3.42
N GLU A 40 25.37 -17.25 3.24
CA GLU A 40 26.40 -17.45 4.27
C GLU A 40 26.05 -16.66 5.55
N SER A 41 26.25 -17.30 6.71
CA SER A 41 26.02 -16.69 8.02
C SER A 41 27.18 -15.78 8.41
N ILE A 42 27.15 -14.54 7.90
CA ILE A 42 28.17 -13.51 8.18
C ILE A 42 27.50 -12.32 8.86
N GLY A 43 28.03 -11.90 10.01
CA GLY A 43 27.53 -10.75 10.75
C GLY A 43 26.32 -11.07 11.64
N THR A 44 25.47 -10.08 11.89
CA THR A 44 24.29 -10.17 12.76
C THR A 44 23.02 -9.92 11.96
N LEU A 45 22.10 -10.89 11.96
CA LEU A 45 20.77 -10.74 11.37
C LEU A 45 19.79 -10.19 12.40
N LEU A 46 19.20 -9.05 12.10
CA LEU A 46 18.09 -8.46 12.83
C LEU A 46 16.80 -8.78 12.07
N VAL A 47 16.03 -9.74 12.58
CA VAL A 47 14.80 -10.23 11.95
C VAL A 47 13.67 -9.23 12.19
N ALA A 48 12.93 -8.89 11.13
CA ALA A 48 11.70 -8.13 11.27
C ALA A 48 10.60 -9.04 11.83
N ASN A 49 9.98 -8.62 12.95
CA ASN A 49 8.86 -9.35 13.57
C ASN A 49 7.50 -8.98 12.94
N THR A 50 7.49 -8.02 12.02
CA THR A 50 6.27 -7.55 11.36
C THR A 50 6.15 -8.17 9.98
N HIS A 51 5.01 -8.80 9.68
CA HIS A 51 4.73 -9.28 8.33
C HIS A 51 4.66 -8.09 7.35
N LYS A 52 5.25 -8.25 6.15
CA LYS A 52 5.28 -7.21 5.10
C LYS A 52 3.89 -6.59 4.83
N MET A 53 2.85 -7.40 4.90
CA MET A 53 1.46 -6.97 4.71
C MET A 53 1.01 -5.99 5.82
N GLN A 54 1.29 -6.30 7.08
CA GLN A 54 0.94 -5.44 8.22
C GLN A 54 1.72 -4.14 8.18
N ALA A 55 3.02 -4.20 7.87
CA ALA A 55 3.87 -3.03 7.72
C ALA A 55 3.37 -2.09 6.61
N ARG A 56 2.94 -2.66 5.48
CA ARG A 56 2.36 -1.90 4.36
C ARG A 56 1.05 -1.22 4.77
N LYS A 57 0.17 -1.93 5.46
CA LYS A 57 -1.09 -1.38 5.97
C LYS A 57 -0.84 -0.27 6.99
N GLN A 58 0.12 -0.46 7.90
CA GLN A 58 0.50 0.57 8.86
C GLN A 58 1.05 1.83 8.15
N TRP A 59 1.92 1.65 7.16
CA TRP A 59 2.41 2.78 6.36
C TRP A 59 1.28 3.54 5.67
N ILE A 60 0.30 2.83 5.09
CA ILE A 60 -0.88 3.45 4.46
C ILE A 60 -1.74 4.19 5.50
N ALA A 61 -1.95 3.58 6.69
CA ALA A 61 -2.71 4.20 7.77
C ALA A 61 -2.07 5.50 8.27
N ASP A 62 -0.74 5.51 8.40
CA ASP A 62 0.04 6.64 8.90
C ASP A 62 0.30 7.72 7.83
N HIS A 63 -0.08 7.46 6.57
CA HIS A 63 0.18 8.40 5.48
C HIS A 63 -0.79 9.59 5.55
N LEU A 64 -0.27 10.75 5.95
CA LEU A 64 -1.06 11.97 6.18
C LEU A 64 -1.46 12.72 4.90
N GLN A 65 -0.73 12.52 3.80
CA GLN A 65 -1.02 13.21 2.53
C GLN A 65 -1.91 12.35 1.63
N LEU A 66 -3.21 12.58 1.73
CA LEU A 66 -4.18 12.07 0.75
C LEU A 66 -4.14 12.95 -0.50
N ARG A 67 -4.04 12.35 -1.68
CA ARG A 67 -4.01 13.05 -2.97
C ARG A 67 -5.41 13.25 -3.57
N GLY A 68 -6.38 12.53 -3.04
CA GLY A 68 -7.76 12.62 -3.47
C GLY A 68 -8.65 11.66 -2.72
N SER A 69 -9.89 11.53 -3.17
CA SER A 69 -10.86 10.60 -2.60
C SER A 69 -11.77 10.00 -3.67
N VAL A 70 -12.34 8.86 -3.31
CA VAL A 70 -13.39 8.19 -4.07
C VAL A 70 -14.61 8.05 -3.17
N THR A 71 -15.77 8.55 -3.59
CA THR A 71 -17.04 8.30 -2.91
C THR A 71 -17.63 7.00 -3.43
N VAL A 72 -18.13 6.16 -2.51
CA VAL A 72 -18.68 4.85 -2.82
C VAL A 72 -20.08 4.69 -2.27
N ASP A 73 -20.86 3.76 -2.88
CA ASP A 73 -22.22 3.45 -2.44
C ASP A 73 -22.24 2.54 -1.20
N ALA A 74 -23.43 2.39 -0.60
CA ALA A 74 -23.65 1.59 0.59
C ALA A 74 -23.27 0.10 0.38
N GLY A 75 -23.46 -0.43 -0.83
CA GLY A 75 -23.07 -1.80 -1.17
C GLY A 75 -21.55 -1.99 -1.12
N ALA A 76 -20.79 -1.05 -1.67
CA ALA A 76 -19.33 -1.06 -1.59
C ALA A 76 -18.85 -0.86 -0.15
N VAL A 77 -19.49 0.02 0.65
CA VAL A 77 -19.17 0.19 2.07
C VAL A 77 -19.27 -1.14 2.82
N SER A 78 -20.36 -1.87 2.68
CA SER A 78 -20.54 -3.19 3.32
C SER A 78 -19.48 -4.20 2.87
N LYS A 79 -19.19 -4.27 1.56
CA LYS A 79 -18.15 -5.17 1.02
C LYS A 79 -16.76 -4.86 1.58
N LEU A 80 -16.44 -3.59 1.75
CA LEU A 80 -15.15 -3.16 2.28
C LEU A 80 -15.04 -3.44 3.79
N ARG A 81 -16.05 -3.05 4.59
CA ARG A 81 -16.03 -3.15 6.05
C ARG A 81 -16.27 -4.58 6.55
N ASP A 82 -17.31 -5.23 6.04
CA ASP A 82 -17.80 -6.48 6.61
C ASP A 82 -17.14 -7.71 5.98
N GLU A 83 -16.80 -7.63 4.69
CA GLU A 83 -16.23 -8.75 3.96
C GLU A 83 -14.74 -8.61 3.65
N GLY A 84 -14.12 -7.44 3.92
CA GLY A 84 -12.70 -7.20 3.64
C GLY A 84 -12.33 -7.37 2.16
N LYS A 85 -13.24 -7.02 1.25
CA LYS A 85 -13.04 -7.13 -0.20
C LYS A 85 -12.29 -5.93 -0.77
N SER A 86 -11.80 -6.06 -2.00
CA SER A 86 -11.23 -4.95 -2.79
C SER A 86 -12.33 -3.99 -3.25
N LEU A 87 -11.97 -2.71 -3.44
CA LEU A 87 -12.87 -1.73 -4.06
C LEU A 87 -12.91 -1.92 -5.57
N LEU A 88 -14.08 -2.25 -6.09
CA LEU A 88 -14.32 -2.36 -7.53
C LEU A 88 -14.90 -1.05 -8.10
N PRO A 89 -14.67 -0.75 -9.38
CA PRO A 89 -15.19 0.45 -10.04
C PRO A 89 -16.71 0.59 -10.00
N ILE A 90 -17.44 -0.52 -10.03
CA ILE A 90 -18.91 -0.53 -10.00
C ILE A 90 -19.48 0.12 -8.73
N GLY A 91 -18.76 0.04 -7.60
CA GLY A 91 -19.16 0.66 -6.33
C GLY A 91 -18.81 2.14 -6.22
N MET A 92 -18.05 2.70 -7.17
CA MET A 92 -17.63 4.09 -7.15
C MET A 92 -18.70 5.01 -7.71
N ILE A 93 -18.93 6.13 -7.02
CA ILE A 93 -19.90 7.18 -7.42
C ILE A 93 -19.15 8.36 -8.04
N THR A 94 -18.20 8.94 -7.29
CA THR A 94 -17.43 10.12 -7.71
C THR A 94 -15.97 10.00 -7.35
N VAL A 95 -15.13 10.76 -8.05
CA VAL A 95 -13.67 10.85 -7.81
C VAL A 95 -13.30 12.31 -7.68
N GLU A 96 -12.64 12.66 -6.57
CA GLU A 96 -12.16 14.00 -6.26
C GLU A 96 -10.65 14.05 -6.12
N GLY A 97 -10.08 15.22 -6.43
CA GLY A 97 -8.63 15.44 -6.40
C GLY A 97 -7.91 15.01 -7.68
N ASP A 98 -6.60 15.16 -7.66
CA ASP A 98 -5.72 14.76 -8.74
C ASP A 98 -4.62 13.85 -8.17
N PHE A 99 -4.60 12.60 -8.63
CA PHE A 99 -3.70 11.58 -8.15
C PHE A 99 -3.28 10.62 -9.27
N SER A 100 -2.08 10.11 -9.13
CA SER A 100 -1.50 9.09 -9.99
C SER A 100 -1.72 7.69 -9.42
N ARG A 101 -1.53 6.67 -10.24
CA ARG A 101 -1.48 5.28 -9.79
C ARG A 101 -0.42 5.09 -8.69
N GLY A 102 -0.78 4.40 -7.63
CA GLY A 102 0.09 4.12 -6.48
C GLY A 102 0.11 5.21 -5.41
N GLU A 103 -0.60 6.32 -5.60
CA GLU A 103 -0.78 7.33 -4.55
C GLU A 103 -1.88 6.94 -3.57
N VAL A 104 -1.77 7.45 -2.34
CA VAL A 104 -2.76 7.16 -1.27
C VAL A 104 -3.95 8.07 -1.42
N ILE A 105 -5.13 7.47 -1.49
CA ILE A 105 -6.42 8.18 -1.58
C ILE A 105 -7.36 7.67 -0.49
N ALA A 106 -8.33 8.50 -0.10
CA ALA A 106 -9.42 8.13 0.80
C ALA A 106 -10.57 7.46 0.03
N VAL A 107 -11.25 6.54 0.68
CA VAL A 107 -12.56 6.02 0.27
C VAL A 107 -13.58 6.54 1.26
N ARG A 108 -14.63 7.22 0.78
CA ARG A 108 -15.67 7.85 1.59
C ARG A 108 -17.03 7.29 1.23
N ASP A 109 -17.93 7.25 2.21
CA ASP A 109 -19.34 7.01 1.94
C ASP A 109 -20.05 8.27 1.37
N GLU A 110 -21.32 8.16 1.06
CA GLU A 110 -22.15 9.25 0.55
C GLU A 110 -22.33 10.40 1.55
N ASN A 111 -22.07 10.18 2.85
CA ASN A 111 -22.09 11.20 3.89
C ASN A 111 -20.73 11.89 4.09
N GLY A 112 -19.70 11.50 3.32
CA GLY A 112 -18.35 12.04 3.41
C GLY A 112 -17.49 11.41 4.50
N VAL A 113 -17.99 10.38 5.19
CA VAL A 113 -17.24 9.67 6.24
C VAL A 113 -16.17 8.78 5.59
N GLU A 114 -14.93 8.89 6.07
CA GLU A 114 -13.85 8.04 5.58
C GLU A 114 -14.07 6.58 6.01
N ILE A 115 -14.21 5.70 5.03
CA ILE A 115 -14.42 4.25 5.21
C ILE A 115 -13.10 3.50 5.16
N ALA A 116 -12.20 3.93 4.29
CA ALA A 116 -10.91 3.32 4.09
C ALA A 116 -9.94 4.31 3.46
N ARG A 117 -8.65 3.96 3.44
CA ARG A 117 -7.63 4.61 2.62
C ARG A 117 -6.70 3.56 2.03
N GLY A 118 -6.11 3.84 0.88
CA GLY A 118 -5.21 2.88 0.23
C GLY A 118 -4.62 3.40 -1.06
N LEU A 119 -3.86 2.53 -1.72
CA LEU A 119 -3.18 2.84 -2.96
C LEU A 119 -4.12 2.69 -4.15
N ALA A 120 -4.22 3.75 -4.96
CA ALA A 120 -4.99 3.77 -6.19
C ALA A 120 -4.36 2.86 -7.26
N SER A 121 -5.15 2.00 -7.90
CA SER A 121 -4.71 1.18 -9.04
C SER A 121 -4.74 1.93 -10.36
N TYR A 122 -5.51 3.02 -10.43
CA TYR A 122 -5.72 3.87 -11.61
C TYR A 122 -5.53 5.34 -11.22
N ALA A 123 -5.10 6.17 -12.17
CA ALA A 123 -5.02 7.61 -11.98
C ALA A 123 -6.42 8.25 -11.88
N SER A 124 -6.51 9.46 -11.33
CA SER A 124 -7.78 10.16 -11.11
C SER A 124 -8.62 10.32 -12.38
N ALA A 125 -7.98 10.64 -13.52
CA ALA A 125 -8.66 10.81 -14.81
C ALA A 125 -9.29 9.48 -15.29
N GLU A 126 -8.55 8.37 -15.15
CA GLU A 126 -9.01 7.02 -15.49
C GLU A 126 -10.13 6.56 -14.54
N ALA A 127 -9.92 6.79 -13.23
CA ALA A 127 -10.88 6.41 -12.20
C ALA A 127 -12.26 7.09 -12.40
N ARG A 128 -12.28 8.34 -12.90
CA ARG A 128 -13.54 9.04 -13.26
C ARG A 128 -14.29 8.34 -14.37
N LEU A 129 -13.59 7.80 -15.39
CA LEU A 129 -14.20 7.05 -16.48
C LEU A 129 -14.75 5.69 -16.02
N LEU A 130 -14.15 5.13 -14.96
CA LEU A 130 -14.50 3.82 -14.42
C LEU A 130 -15.65 3.86 -13.40
N CYS A 131 -16.10 5.03 -12.92
CA CYS A 131 -17.21 5.13 -11.98
C CYS A 131 -18.45 4.40 -12.50
N ARG A 132 -19.04 3.52 -11.67
CA ARG A 132 -20.21 2.71 -12.00
C ARG A 132 -20.03 1.71 -13.15
N LYS A 133 -18.78 1.46 -13.57
CA LYS A 133 -18.48 0.49 -14.61
C LYS A 133 -18.13 -0.88 -14.01
N SER A 134 -18.45 -1.93 -14.76
CA SER A 134 -18.00 -3.28 -14.42
C SER A 134 -16.48 -3.39 -14.63
N SER A 135 -15.82 -4.21 -13.82
CA SER A 135 -14.38 -4.50 -14.01
C SER A 135 -14.06 -5.11 -15.39
N SER A 136 -15.03 -5.76 -16.04
CA SER A 136 -14.89 -6.30 -17.40
C SER A 136 -14.84 -5.20 -18.48
N GLU A 137 -15.30 -3.99 -18.18
CA GLU A 137 -15.30 -2.87 -19.14
C GLU A 137 -14.00 -2.06 -19.11
N ILE A 138 -13.11 -2.28 -18.10
CA ILE A 138 -11.90 -1.47 -17.89
C ILE A 138 -11.02 -1.44 -19.13
N GLU A 139 -10.72 -2.61 -19.70
CA GLU A 139 -9.83 -2.71 -20.86
C GLU A 139 -10.43 -2.05 -22.09
N ALA A 140 -11.74 -2.17 -22.29
CA ALA A 140 -12.44 -1.51 -23.38
C ALA A 140 -12.44 0.03 -23.25
N LEU A 141 -12.51 0.56 -22.01
CA LEU A 141 -12.55 1.99 -21.73
C LEU A 141 -11.17 2.65 -21.74
N LEU A 142 -10.15 1.98 -21.21
CA LEU A 142 -8.82 2.54 -21.02
C LEU A 142 -7.78 2.06 -22.04
N GLY A 143 -8.07 1.00 -22.81
CA GLY A 143 -7.12 0.35 -23.71
C GLY A 143 -6.11 -0.57 -22.99
N TYR A 144 -6.20 -0.69 -21.65
CA TYR A 144 -5.39 -1.58 -20.82
C TYR A 144 -6.11 -1.91 -19.51
N SER A 145 -5.59 -2.89 -18.77
CA SER A 145 -6.04 -3.19 -17.40
C SER A 145 -4.85 -3.31 -16.46
N ALA A 146 -4.94 -2.61 -15.31
CA ALA A 146 -3.98 -2.73 -14.21
C ALA A 146 -4.48 -3.69 -13.12
N GLY A 147 -5.60 -4.36 -13.35
CA GLY A 147 -6.33 -5.23 -12.45
C GLY A 147 -7.81 -4.86 -12.41
N PRO A 148 -8.67 -5.73 -11.87
CA PRO A 148 -10.12 -5.49 -11.83
C PRO A 148 -10.55 -4.47 -10.78
N GLU A 149 -9.65 -4.10 -9.85
CA GLU A 149 -9.98 -3.26 -8.70
C GLU A 149 -9.46 -1.83 -8.85
N MET A 150 -10.22 -0.86 -8.36
CA MET A 150 -9.73 0.51 -8.10
C MET A 150 -8.72 0.51 -6.95
N MET A 151 -8.93 -0.36 -5.95
CA MET A 151 -8.06 -0.48 -4.79
C MET A 151 -8.08 -1.92 -4.27
N HIS A 152 -6.92 -2.58 -4.28
CA HIS A 152 -6.80 -3.95 -3.78
C HIS A 152 -6.84 -3.98 -2.25
N ARG A 153 -7.53 -4.96 -1.66
CA ARG A 153 -7.67 -5.13 -0.20
C ARG A 153 -6.34 -5.16 0.56
N ASP A 154 -5.28 -5.69 -0.07
CA ASP A 154 -3.95 -5.77 0.55
C ASP A 154 -3.22 -4.42 0.55
N ASN A 155 -3.70 -3.47 -0.25
CA ASN A 155 -3.22 -2.11 -0.37
C ASN A 155 -4.16 -1.09 0.27
N MET A 156 -5.04 -1.55 1.16
CA MET A 156 -6.09 -0.76 1.78
C MET A 156 -6.16 -1.01 3.28
N VAL A 157 -6.45 0.04 4.02
CA VAL A 157 -6.77 0.01 5.46
C VAL A 157 -8.18 0.54 5.62
N VAL A 158 -9.04 -0.27 6.24
CA VAL A 158 -10.42 0.13 6.57
C VAL A 158 -10.40 0.89 7.88
N ALA A 159 -11.07 2.06 7.91
CA ALA A 159 -11.20 2.87 9.12
C ALA A 159 -12.17 2.21 10.10
N GLY A 160 -11.79 2.14 11.38
CA GLY A 160 -12.70 1.77 12.47
C GLY A 160 -12.90 0.26 12.70
N HIS A 161 -11.80 -0.46 12.80
CA HIS A 161 -11.77 -1.72 13.60
C HIS A 161 -10.86 -1.51 14.77
#